data_37a3c89a7eb1935ecc2e1e4f705931ec
#
_entry.id   37a3c89a7eb1935ecc2e1e4f705931ec
#
_cell.length_a   1.000
_cell.length_b   1.000
_cell.length_c   1.000
_cell.angle_alpha   90.00
_cell.angle_beta   90.00
_cell.angle_gamma   90.00
#
_symmetry.space_group_name_H-M   'P 1'
#
loop_
_entity.id
_entity.type
_entity.pdbx_description
1 polymer ?
#
loop_
_entity_poly.entity_id
_entity_poly.type
_entity_poly.pdbx_seq_one_letter_code
_entity_poly.pdbx_strand_id
1 'polypeptide(L)'
;QNDLRLNWENTYGAHHVNVYGGWRYNNYSYNYNYMQGYNNENDKLPILSKNMKYINYGGTNDNWIDMTYYFDANYNYKNRYFADFTVSSTASSRFGDNTKDGFQLGGVSWGVFPSLQLGWVITNEPWFKTSKGINYLKLTAGVDQSGNDDLDYYAARTYWESVKVTHNTVGLFLKNIENSTIQ
;
A
#
# COMPACT_ATOMS: atom_id res chain seq x y z
N GLN A 1 -9.38 -8.70 5.06
CA GLN A 1 -9.10 -8.54 3.62
C GLN A 1 -10.12 -9.32 2.82
N ASN A 2 -10.69 -8.69 1.79
CA ASN A 2 -11.52 -9.31 0.77
C ASN A 2 -10.90 -9.02 -0.59
N ASP A 3 -10.81 -10.04 -1.45
CA ASP A 3 -10.26 -9.93 -2.80
C ASP A 3 -11.17 -10.71 -3.75
N LEU A 4 -11.64 -10.05 -4.81
CA LEU A 4 -12.39 -10.66 -5.89
C LEU A 4 -11.58 -10.48 -7.18
N ARG A 5 -11.29 -11.58 -7.87
CA ARG A 5 -10.52 -11.59 -9.11
C ARG A 5 -11.25 -12.38 -10.16
N LEU A 6 -11.33 -11.82 -11.37
CA LEU A 6 -11.76 -12.50 -12.58
C LEU A 6 -10.54 -12.65 -13.49
N ASN A 7 -10.37 -13.83 -14.07
CA ASN A 7 -9.30 -14.14 -15.00
C ASN A 7 -9.88 -14.72 -16.29
N TRP A 8 -9.35 -14.26 -17.42
CA TRP A 8 -9.62 -14.82 -18.75
C TRP A 8 -8.31 -15.05 -19.47
N GLU A 9 -8.15 -16.23 -20.03
CA GLU A 9 -6.95 -16.64 -20.75
C GLU A 9 -7.36 -17.37 -22.02
N ASN A 10 -6.72 -17.05 -23.14
CA ASN A 10 -6.93 -17.76 -24.39
C ASN A 10 -5.70 -17.71 -25.31
N THR A 11 -5.64 -18.69 -26.22
CA THR A 11 -4.58 -18.79 -27.22
C THR A 11 -5.20 -18.88 -28.62
N TYR A 12 -4.82 -17.92 -29.46
CA TYR A 12 -5.24 -17.85 -30.87
C TYR A 12 -4.04 -18.04 -31.79
N GLY A 13 -3.78 -19.28 -32.20
CA GLY A 13 -2.61 -19.62 -33.00
C GLY A 13 -1.30 -19.31 -32.25
N ALA A 14 -0.59 -18.28 -32.68
CA ALA A 14 0.69 -17.86 -32.04
C ALA A 14 0.51 -16.78 -31.00
N HIS A 15 -0.70 -16.30 -30.76
CA HIS A 15 -1.03 -15.24 -29.82
C HIS A 15 -1.57 -15.84 -28.54
N HIS A 16 -0.95 -15.54 -27.44
CA HIS A 16 -1.41 -15.92 -26.11
C HIS A 16 -1.76 -14.65 -25.32
N VAL A 17 -2.97 -14.60 -24.81
CA VAL A 17 -3.51 -13.45 -24.06
C VAL A 17 -4.03 -13.94 -22.72
N ASN A 18 -3.59 -13.28 -21.66
CA ASN A 18 -4.13 -13.47 -20.32
C ASN A 18 -4.52 -12.09 -19.76
N VAL A 19 -5.77 -11.95 -19.37
CA VAL A 19 -6.31 -10.71 -18.79
C VAL A 19 -6.96 -11.03 -17.48
N TYR A 20 -6.65 -10.25 -16.46
CA TYR A 20 -7.36 -10.33 -15.21
C TYR A 20 -7.65 -8.95 -14.64
N GLY A 21 -8.72 -8.88 -13.90
CA GLY A 21 -9.09 -7.68 -13.16
C GLY A 21 -9.77 -8.06 -11.87
N GLY A 22 -9.75 -7.15 -10.95
CA GLY A 22 -10.31 -7.41 -9.64
C GLY A 22 -10.46 -6.18 -8.77
N TRP A 23 -10.97 -6.47 -7.60
CA TRP A 23 -11.20 -5.51 -6.55
C TRP A 23 -10.71 -6.08 -5.23
N ARG A 24 -10.00 -5.26 -4.48
CA ARG A 24 -9.48 -5.59 -3.15
C ARG A 24 -9.94 -4.56 -2.15
N TYR A 25 -10.41 -5.04 -1.02
CA TYR A 25 -10.79 -4.24 0.13
C TYR A 25 -10.02 -4.72 1.36
N ASN A 26 -9.30 -3.80 1.98
CA ASN A 26 -8.57 -4.04 3.20
C ASN A 26 -9.11 -3.12 4.30
N ASN A 27 -9.41 -3.69 5.44
CA ASN A 27 -9.70 -2.97 6.66
C ASN A 27 -8.61 -3.33 7.68
N TYR A 28 -7.89 -2.33 8.12
CA TYR A 28 -6.80 -2.45 9.07
C TYR A 28 -7.22 -1.86 10.41
N SER A 29 -6.81 -2.53 11.47
CA SER A 29 -6.95 -2.06 12.83
C SER A 29 -5.60 -2.20 13.52
N TYR A 30 -5.09 -1.11 14.03
CA TYR A 30 -3.87 -1.07 14.81
C TYR A 30 -4.19 -0.66 16.24
N ASN A 31 -3.91 -1.54 17.17
CA ASN A 31 -4.12 -1.29 18.59
C ASN A 31 -2.78 -1.45 19.32
N TYR A 32 -2.33 -0.39 19.90
CA TYR A 32 -1.11 -0.35 20.69
C TYR A 32 -1.40 0.18 22.08
N ASN A 33 -0.97 -0.56 23.10
CA ASN A 33 -1.08 -0.15 24.48
C ASN A 33 0.25 -0.37 25.17
N TYR A 34 0.67 0.58 25.99
CA TYR A 34 1.85 0.42 26.80
C TYR A 34 1.59 0.85 28.24
N MET A 35 2.33 0.23 29.13
CA MET A 35 2.41 0.61 30.52
C MET A 35 3.87 0.54 30.96
N GLN A 36 4.34 1.56 31.63
CA GLN A 36 5.70 1.68 32.13
C GLN A 36 5.68 2.05 33.59
N GLY A 37 6.36 1.29 34.43
CA GLY A 37 6.48 1.55 35.84
C GLY A 37 7.93 1.87 36.21
N TYR A 38 8.11 2.74 37.19
CA TYR A 38 9.40 3.15 37.71
C TYR A 38 9.48 2.92 39.24
N ASN A 39 10.69 2.77 39.76
CA ASN A 39 10.95 2.54 41.15
C ASN A 39 10.29 1.29 41.71
N ASN A 40 10.57 0.15 41.04
CA ASN A 40 10.22 -1.15 41.61
C ASN A 40 10.94 -1.38 42.92
N GLU A 41 10.24 -1.88 43.94
CA GLU A 41 10.79 -2.14 45.28
C GLU A 41 11.86 -3.25 45.27
N ASN A 42 11.87 -4.10 44.22
CA ASN A 42 12.76 -5.23 44.12
C ASN A 42 13.28 -5.42 42.69
N ASP A 43 14.55 -5.13 42.48
CA ASP A 43 15.22 -5.23 41.17
C ASP A 43 15.28 -6.68 40.61
N LYS A 44 15.05 -7.68 41.47
CA LYS A 44 15.02 -9.09 41.06
C LYS A 44 13.67 -9.52 40.50
N LEU A 45 12.64 -8.68 40.62
CA LEU A 45 11.28 -8.96 40.12
C LEU A 45 10.85 -7.88 39.13
N PRO A 46 11.23 -7.99 37.86
CA PRO A 46 10.91 -6.99 36.84
C PRO A 46 9.45 -7.12 36.36
N ILE A 47 8.50 -6.97 37.26
CA ILE A 47 7.06 -7.02 36.98
C ILE A 47 6.41 -5.67 37.28
N LEU A 48 5.40 -5.33 36.48
CA LEU A 48 4.55 -4.17 36.75
C LEU A 48 3.70 -4.46 37.99
N SER A 49 3.78 -3.60 38.99
CA SER A 49 3.00 -3.71 40.22
C SER A 49 2.33 -2.40 40.57
N LYS A 50 1.24 -2.47 41.31
CA LYS A 50 0.53 -1.29 41.83
C LYS A 50 1.36 -0.45 42.84
N ASN A 51 2.44 -0.98 43.34
CA ASN A 51 3.29 -0.34 44.35
C ASN A 51 4.40 0.52 43.72
N MET A 52 4.49 0.59 42.38
CA MET A 52 5.43 1.47 41.72
C MET A 52 5.07 2.94 41.95
N LYS A 53 6.10 3.76 42.18
CA LYS A 53 5.91 5.19 42.47
C LYS A 53 5.38 5.99 41.33
N TYR A 54 5.83 5.65 40.12
CA TYR A 54 5.43 6.29 38.86
C TYR A 54 4.95 5.25 37.89
N ILE A 55 3.75 5.46 37.37
CA ILE A 55 3.17 4.62 36.31
C ILE A 55 2.83 5.55 35.16
N ASN A 56 3.40 5.27 34.00
CA ASN A 56 3.05 5.89 32.74
C ASN A 56 2.33 4.85 31.86
N TYR A 57 1.25 5.25 31.22
CA TYR A 57 0.48 4.38 30.33
C TYR A 57 -0.08 5.20 29.17
N GLY A 58 -0.27 4.56 28.08
CA GLY A 58 -0.83 5.16 26.89
C GLY A 58 -1.12 4.11 25.84
N GLY A 59 -1.59 4.56 24.72
CA GLY A 59 -1.88 3.69 23.58
C GLY A 59 -2.60 4.44 22.50
N THR A 60 -2.77 3.75 21.37
CA THR A 60 -3.56 4.21 20.25
C THR A 60 -4.41 3.09 19.70
N ASN A 61 -5.52 3.45 19.07
CA ASN A 61 -6.41 2.54 18.36
C ASN A 61 -6.75 3.19 17.02
N ASP A 62 -5.98 2.84 16.01
CA ASP A 62 -6.05 3.43 14.70
C ASP A 62 -6.69 2.44 13.72
N ASN A 63 -7.54 2.96 12.86
CA ASN A 63 -8.22 2.17 11.84
C ASN A 63 -8.12 2.90 10.50
N TRP A 64 -7.84 2.14 9.44
CA TRP A 64 -7.91 2.68 8.08
C TRP A 64 -8.42 1.63 7.10
N ILE A 65 -8.91 2.11 5.98
CA ILE A 65 -9.50 1.29 4.93
C ILE A 65 -8.80 1.66 3.63
N ASP A 66 -8.38 0.63 2.90
CA ASP A 66 -7.87 0.76 1.54
C ASP A 66 -8.75 -0.04 0.59
N MET A 67 -9.05 0.55 -0.56
CA MET A 67 -9.79 -0.07 -1.63
C MET A 67 -9.02 0.08 -2.93
N THR A 68 -8.78 -1.02 -3.63
CA THR A 68 -8.01 -1.05 -4.87
C THR A 68 -8.80 -1.77 -5.95
N TYR A 69 -8.97 -1.14 -7.10
CA TYR A 69 -9.29 -1.81 -8.36
C TYR A 69 -8.00 -2.04 -9.12
N TYR A 70 -7.88 -3.19 -9.75
CA TYR A 70 -6.71 -3.51 -10.56
C TYR A 70 -7.10 -4.24 -11.83
N PHE A 71 -6.32 -3.99 -12.87
CA PHE A 71 -6.45 -4.63 -14.17
C PHE A 71 -5.05 -4.95 -14.69
N ASP A 72 -4.91 -6.13 -15.28
CA ASP A 72 -3.67 -6.61 -15.85
C ASP A 72 -3.94 -7.32 -17.18
N ALA A 73 -3.11 -7.07 -18.18
CA ALA A 73 -3.19 -7.70 -19.48
C ALA A 73 -1.80 -8.13 -19.94
N ASN A 74 -1.61 -9.43 -20.05
CA ASN A 74 -0.38 -10.07 -20.49
C ASN A 74 -0.57 -10.59 -21.91
N TYR A 75 0.33 -10.21 -22.79
CA TYR A 75 0.33 -10.65 -24.18
C TYR A 75 1.66 -11.28 -24.54
N ASN A 76 1.59 -12.43 -25.21
CA ASN A 76 2.75 -13.14 -25.72
C ASN A 76 2.51 -13.55 -27.17
N TYR A 77 3.45 -13.17 -28.06
CA TYR A 77 3.43 -13.59 -29.44
C TYR A 77 4.64 -14.49 -29.76
N LYS A 78 4.35 -15.74 -30.14
CA LYS A 78 5.35 -16.77 -30.54
C LYS A 78 6.45 -17.02 -29.50
N ASN A 79 6.19 -16.74 -28.24
CA ASN A 79 7.22 -16.75 -27.18
C ASN A 79 8.47 -15.89 -27.50
N ARG A 80 8.27 -14.81 -28.26
CA ARG A 80 9.31 -13.87 -28.66
C ARG A 80 9.04 -12.47 -28.12
N TYR A 81 7.81 -11.99 -28.32
CA TYR A 81 7.40 -10.64 -27.94
C TYR A 81 6.41 -10.73 -26.81
N PHE A 82 6.69 -9.97 -25.78
CA PHE A 82 5.88 -9.91 -24.55
C PHE A 82 5.48 -8.47 -24.30
N ALA A 83 4.25 -8.26 -23.92
CA ALA A 83 3.77 -6.97 -23.45
C ALA A 83 2.90 -7.22 -22.22
N ASP A 84 3.24 -6.57 -21.13
CA ASP A 84 2.52 -6.63 -19.87
C ASP A 84 2.05 -5.23 -19.53
N PHE A 85 0.75 -5.04 -19.42
CA PHE A 85 0.13 -3.79 -19.01
C PHE A 85 -0.63 -4.01 -17.73
N THR A 86 -0.30 -3.21 -16.72
CA THR A 86 -1.00 -3.23 -15.43
C THR A 86 -1.47 -1.82 -15.10
N VAL A 87 -2.66 -1.69 -14.58
CA VAL A 87 -3.14 -0.46 -13.95
C VAL A 87 -3.85 -0.79 -12.66
N SER A 88 -3.49 -0.08 -11.61
CA SER A 88 -4.22 -0.12 -10.36
C SER A 88 -4.71 1.26 -9.98
N SER A 89 -5.86 1.29 -9.31
CA SER A 89 -6.43 2.50 -8.75
C SER A 89 -6.78 2.25 -7.29
N THR A 90 -6.17 3.03 -6.42
CA THR A 90 -6.29 2.85 -4.97
C THR A 90 -6.86 4.10 -4.31
N ALA A 91 -7.84 3.87 -3.45
CA ALA A 91 -8.35 4.86 -2.51
C ALA A 91 -8.01 4.42 -1.09
N SER A 92 -7.61 5.36 -0.26
CA SER A 92 -7.34 5.13 1.16
C SER A 92 -8.07 6.16 2.02
N SER A 93 -8.54 5.74 3.18
CA SER A 93 -9.10 6.65 4.17
C SER A 93 -8.06 7.61 4.78
N ARG A 94 -6.78 7.39 4.48
CA ARG A 94 -5.66 8.28 4.85
C ARG A 94 -5.43 9.42 3.86
N PHE A 95 -6.00 9.31 2.64
CA PHE A 95 -5.86 10.35 1.62
C PHE A 95 -6.75 11.55 1.92
N GLY A 96 -6.30 12.73 1.48
CA GLY A 96 -7.08 13.94 1.53
C GLY A 96 -8.19 13.97 0.47
N ASP A 97 -9.18 14.84 0.70
CA ASP A 97 -10.33 14.94 -0.20
C ASP A 97 -10.02 15.68 -1.52
N ASN A 98 -8.88 16.39 -1.61
CA ASN A 98 -8.49 17.23 -2.74
C ASN A 98 -7.10 16.87 -3.28
N THR A 99 -6.82 15.59 -3.50
CA THR A 99 -5.55 15.14 -4.08
C THR A 99 -5.39 15.61 -5.52
N LYS A 100 -4.16 15.98 -5.93
CA LYS A 100 -3.90 16.56 -7.24
C LYS A 100 -3.66 15.53 -8.34
N ASP A 101 -3.10 14.38 -7.99
CA ASP A 101 -2.60 13.39 -8.95
C ASP A 101 -3.51 12.15 -9.06
N GLY A 102 -4.80 12.32 -8.83
CA GLY A 102 -5.80 11.29 -8.92
C GLY A 102 -7.11 11.81 -9.48
N PHE A 103 -8.15 11.02 -9.33
CA PHE A 103 -9.51 11.42 -9.64
C PHE A 103 -10.41 11.23 -8.42
N GLN A 104 -11.51 11.96 -8.39
CA GLN A 104 -12.50 11.80 -7.33
C GLN A 104 -13.69 10.99 -7.83
N LEU A 105 -14.06 9.98 -7.04
CA LEU A 105 -15.25 9.18 -7.29
C LEU A 105 -15.98 8.94 -5.96
N GLY A 106 -17.24 9.33 -5.90
CA GLY A 106 -18.06 9.16 -4.68
C GLY A 106 -17.57 9.98 -3.47
N GLY A 107 -16.89 11.11 -3.69
CA GLY A 107 -16.32 11.94 -2.62
C GLY A 107 -15.02 11.38 -2.02
N VAL A 108 -14.39 10.42 -2.71
CA VAL A 108 -13.13 9.79 -2.30
C VAL A 108 -12.09 10.03 -3.39
N SER A 109 -10.87 10.35 -3.00
CA SER A 109 -9.73 10.51 -3.90
C SER A 109 -9.09 9.17 -4.23
N TRP A 110 -8.80 8.96 -5.52
CA TRP A 110 -8.23 7.74 -6.07
C TRP A 110 -6.90 8.03 -6.75
N GLY A 111 -5.83 7.38 -6.29
CA GLY A 111 -4.55 7.35 -6.99
C GLY A 111 -4.60 6.34 -8.15
N VAL A 112 -3.91 6.62 -9.26
CA VAL A 112 -3.82 5.73 -10.43
C VAL A 112 -2.36 5.41 -10.72
N PHE A 113 -2.05 4.13 -10.84
CA PHE A 113 -0.70 3.61 -10.97
C PHE A 113 -0.61 2.69 -12.18
N PRO A 114 -0.33 3.23 -13.38
CA PRO A 114 -0.11 2.44 -14.58
C PRO A 114 1.32 1.90 -14.65
N SER A 115 1.47 0.72 -15.26
CA SER A 115 2.75 0.11 -15.60
C SER A 115 2.67 -0.54 -16.97
N LEU A 116 3.72 -0.41 -17.76
CA LEU A 116 3.88 -1.08 -19.04
C LEU A 116 5.29 -1.69 -19.11
N GLN A 117 5.33 -2.98 -19.39
CA GLN A 117 6.59 -3.69 -19.62
C GLN A 117 6.55 -4.38 -20.98
N LEU A 118 7.63 -4.24 -21.74
CA LEU A 118 7.83 -4.91 -23.03
C LEU A 118 9.03 -5.84 -22.93
N GLY A 119 8.92 -6.99 -23.58
CA GLY A 119 9.98 -7.99 -23.60
C GLY A 119 10.18 -8.57 -24.99
N TRP A 120 11.44 -8.79 -25.37
CA TRP A 120 11.82 -9.44 -26.60
C TRP A 120 12.85 -10.54 -26.35
N VAL A 121 12.48 -11.78 -26.67
CA VAL A 121 13.38 -12.94 -26.59
C VAL A 121 14.08 -13.10 -27.93
N ILE A 122 15.26 -12.53 -28.04
CA ILE A 122 16.09 -12.48 -29.27
C ILE A 122 16.51 -13.88 -29.70
N THR A 123 16.78 -14.75 -28.76
CA THR A 123 17.18 -16.14 -29.05
C THR A 123 16.09 -16.98 -29.70
N ASN A 124 14.82 -16.55 -29.60
CA ASN A 124 13.70 -17.25 -30.27
C ASN A 124 13.44 -16.75 -31.68
N GLU A 125 14.24 -15.79 -32.17
CA GLU A 125 14.11 -15.31 -33.55
C GLU A 125 14.67 -16.32 -34.56
N PRO A 126 14.04 -16.50 -35.75
CA PRO A 126 14.49 -17.47 -36.74
C PRO A 126 15.87 -17.20 -37.29
N TRP A 127 16.31 -15.94 -37.27
CA TRP A 127 17.63 -15.52 -37.74
C TRP A 127 18.73 -15.68 -36.69
N PHE A 128 18.35 -15.84 -35.41
CA PHE A 128 19.35 -15.97 -34.33
C PHE A 128 19.88 -17.39 -34.25
N LYS A 129 21.20 -17.53 -34.38
CA LYS A 129 21.86 -18.82 -34.19
C LYS A 129 22.43 -18.90 -32.78
N THR A 130 21.86 -19.80 -31.97
CA THR A 130 22.41 -20.08 -30.64
C THR A 130 23.85 -20.57 -30.74
N SER A 131 24.72 -20.10 -29.85
CA SER A 131 26.12 -20.50 -29.76
C SER A 131 26.36 -21.15 -28.40
N LYS A 132 27.53 -21.81 -28.27
CA LYS A 132 27.91 -22.45 -26.98
C LYS A 132 27.96 -21.48 -25.78
N GLY A 133 27.98 -20.17 -26.04
CA GLY A 133 28.06 -19.13 -25.00
C GLY A 133 26.75 -18.39 -24.71
N ILE A 134 25.79 -18.40 -25.67
CA ILE A 134 24.52 -17.69 -25.52
C ILE A 134 23.39 -18.59 -26.00
N ASN A 135 22.66 -19.18 -25.05
CA ASN A 135 21.51 -20.03 -25.29
C ASN A 135 20.17 -19.34 -24.95
N TYR A 136 20.22 -18.22 -24.23
CA TYR A 136 19.05 -17.39 -23.93
C TYR A 136 19.44 -15.91 -23.83
N LEU A 137 18.75 -15.05 -24.60
CA LEU A 137 18.91 -13.59 -24.55
C LEU A 137 17.55 -12.94 -24.65
N LYS A 138 17.17 -12.23 -23.61
CA LYS A 138 15.93 -11.43 -23.53
C LYS A 138 16.26 -9.97 -23.25
N LEU A 139 15.70 -9.07 -24.01
CA LEU A 139 15.69 -7.63 -23.75
C LEU A 139 14.35 -7.27 -23.14
N THR A 140 14.37 -6.47 -22.08
CA THR A 140 13.17 -5.93 -21.45
C THR A 140 13.28 -4.43 -21.25
N ALA A 141 12.18 -3.72 -21.45
CA ALA A 141 12.05 -2.30 -21.13
C ALA A 141 10.68 -2.07 -20.50
N GLY A 142 10.61 -1.20 -19.51
CA GLY A 142 9.36 -0.90 -18.84
C GLY A 142 9.35 0.50 -18.26
N VAL A 143 8.15 0.99 -18.04
CA VAL A 143 7.85 2.23 -17.33
C VAL A 143 6.70 1.97 -16.39
N ASP A 144 6.81 2.48 -15.18
CA ASP A 144 5.76 2.40 -14.16
C ASP A 144 5.65 3.73 -13.42
N GLN A 145 4.46 3.97 -12.92
CA GLN A 145 4.17 5.02 -11.96
C GLN A 145 3.76 4.37 -10.66
N SER A 146 4.45 4.69 -9.59
CA SER A 146 4.14 4.23 -8.24
C SER A 146 3.87 5.41 -7.33
N GLY A 147 3.07 5.19 -6.30
CA GLY A 147 2.81 6.13 -5.22
C GLY A 147 3.35 5.61 -3.90
N ASN A 148 3.53 6.51 -2.94
CA ASN A 148 3.83 6.17 -1.56
C ASN A 148 2.61 6.50 -0.71
N ASP A 149 2.11 5.52 0.03
CA ASP A 149 0.97 5.65 0.94
C ASP A 149 1.37 5.57 2.42
N ASP A 150 2.67 5.70 2.72
CA ASP A 150 3.20 5.72 4.10
C ASP A 150 2.88 7.06 4.77
N LEU A 151 1.60 7.28 4.96
CA LEU A 151 1.02 8.46 5.59
C LEU A 151 0.58 8.13 7.02
N ASP A 152 0.68 9.15 7.89
CA ASP A 152 0.06 9.05 9.21
C ASP A 152 -1.46 8.84 9.09
N TYR A 153 -2.06 8.06 9.98
CA TYR A 153 -3.46 7.59 9.88
C TYR A 153 -4.49 8.71 9.76
N TYR A 154 -4.15 9.89 10.29
CA TYR A 154 -5.04 11.06 10.31
C TYR A 154 -4.40 12.31 9.69
N ALA A 155 -3.37 12.14 8.85
CA ALA A 155 -2.65 13.27 8.24
C ALA A 155 -3.56 14.20 7.43
N ALA A 156 -4.59 13.66 6.78
CA ALA A 156 -5.56 14.41 6.01
C ALA A 156 -6.64 15.13 6.85
N ARG A 157 -6.65 14.97 8.20
CA ARG A 157 -7.72 15.47 9.06
C ARG A 157 -7.20 16.33 10.19
N THR A 158 -7.96 17.35 10.57
CA THR A 158 -7.73 18.10 11.81
C THR A 158 -8.23 17.29 13.00
N TYR A 159 -7.34 17.02 13.96
CA TYR A 159 -7.74 16.40 15.21
C TYR A 159 -7.03 16.98 16.44
N TRP A 160 -7.66 16.81 17.58
CA TRP A 160 -7.24 17.33 18.85
C TRP A 160 -6.91 16.19 19.81
N GLU A 161 -5.89 16.37 20.60
CA GLU A 161 -5.50 15.43 21.64
C GLU A 161 -5.79 16.03 23.02
N SER A 162 -6.29 15.20 23.93
CA SER A 162 -6.47 15.59 25.31
C SER A 162 -5.19 15.39 26.08
N VAL A 163 -4.66 16.46 26.65
CA VAL A 163 -3.41 16.42 27.45
C VAL A 163 -3.70 16.87 28.87
N LYS A 164 -3.18 16.14 29.84
CA LYS A 164 -3.28 16.49 31.25
C LYS A 164 -2.39 17.70 31.54
N VAL A 165 -3.00 18.83 31.82
CA VAL A 165 -2.28 20.10 32.09
C VAL A 165 -1.88 20.19 33.55
N THR A 166 -2.77 19.78 34.46
CA THR A 166 -2.53 19.71 35.90
C THR A 166 -3.13 18.43 36.48
N HIS A 167 -3.00 18.24 37.80
CA HIS A 167 -3.51 17.04 38.45
C HIS A 167 -5.00 16.77 38.19
N ASN A 168 -5.82 17.82 38.02
CA ASN A 168 -7.26 17.73 37.85
C ASN A 168 -7.76 18.44 36.58
N THR A 169 -6.89 18.90 35.68
CA THR A 169 -7.30 19.66 34.50
C THR A 169 -6.76 19.00 33.24
N VAL A 170 -7.67 18.74 32.30
CA VAL A 170 -7.36 18.25 30.95
C VAL A 170 -7.58 19.39 29.96
N GLY A 171 -6.61 19.64 29.12
CA GLY A 171 -6.70 20.57 28.00
C GLY A 171 -6.78 19.83 26.68
N LEU A 172 -7.40 20.47 25.67
CA LEU A 172 -7.37 20.02 24.30
C LEU A 172 -6.28 20.78 23.53
N PHE A 173 -5.39 20.04 22.91
CA PHE A 173 -4.33 20.58 22.09
C PHE A 173 -4.52 20.14 20.66
N LEU A 174 -4.32 21.05 19.69
CA LEU A 174 -4.32 20.73 18.29
C LEU A 174 -3.14 19.80 17.99
N LYS A 175 -3.41 18.58 17.57
CA LYS A 175 -2.40 17.58 17.25
C LYS A 175 -2.01 17.62 15.79
N ASN A 176 -2.99 17.77 14.90
CA ASN A 176 -2.77 17.84 13.48
C ASN A 176 -3.72 18.86 12.83
N ILE A 177 -3.21 19.54 11.82
CA ILE A 177 -3.99 20.42 10.94
C ILE A 177 -4.22 19.65 9.64
N GLU A 178 -5.44 19.69 9.17
CA GLU A 178 -5.86 19.06 7.92
C GLU A 178 -4.94 19.42 6.75
N ASN A 179 -4.50 18.40 6.02
CA ASN A 179 -3.90 18.53 4.70
C ASN A 179 -4.77 17.77 3.69
N SER A 180 -5.73 18.46 3.10
CA SER A 180 -6.69 17.86 2.17
C SER A 180 -6.09 17.44 0.82
N THR A 181 -4.82 17.80 0.55
CA THR A 181 -4.12 17.48 -0.71
C THR A 181 -3.14 16.32 -0.59
N ILE A 182 -3.02 15.71 0.60
CA ILE A 182 -2.08 14.61 0.85
C ILE A 182 -2.57 13.30 0.21
N GLN A 183 -1.65 12.60 -0.44
CA GLN A 183 -1.87 11.25 -0.97
C GLN A 183 -0.56 10.46 -1.01
#